data_ae2ec7b173b0f29ddc7f437016896530
#
_entry.id   ae2ec7b173b0f29ddc7f437016896530
#
_cell.length_a   1.000
_cell.length_b   1.000
_cell.length_c   1.000
_cell.angle_alpha   90.00
_cell.angle_beta   90.00
_cell.angle_gamma   90.00
#
_symmetry.space_group_name_H-M   'P 1'
#
loop_
_entity.id
_entity.type
_entity.pdbx_description
1 polymer ?
#
loop_
_entity_poly.entity_id
_entity_poly.type
_entity_poly.pdbx_seq_one_letter_code
_entity_poly.pdbx_strand_id
1 'polypeptide(L)'
;PYVLGGAILSIAIAAAKTRVHRVYGLGMAGSAVGCFALFPFMRSVGLEPLLAILGAFAALAGVLLAAEAPARSVRMPAAVALACLAVAPLSPRLMPFEPDPDDLLGMATETYVRTHDDASADFSPQRDFHGWDPVSRVEVFSFPGDFGTLNEATPIKLVTQDGGAGTILIGFAGHEDARAAWTERTVYATGYFLKPKPERVLVVGLGGGVDVVTALSHGAGHVTGIELNQTILEVASEHFGSFQGDVLSRPEVTLVHADGRSYLEHAQSTGERFSLIQMSGADTYSAGSAGAFMFSESYLYTVEAFERYLRALEPGGILSLIRFGPEQLRTVVTASVALRRLGVTDPSRHFVLVHQGLSAGIAIGLEPFSDEAVARLLKGVSASSRVSLPM
;
A
#
# COMPACT_ATOMS: atom_id res chain seq x y z
N PRO A 1 16.92 -18.32 12.79
CA PRO A 1 17.65 -18.60 11.56
C PRO A 1 18.95 -17.80 11.45
N TYR A 2 18.94 -16.49 11.71
CA TYR A 2 20.09 -15.60 11.55
C TYR A 2 21.30 -15.98 12.42
N VAL A 3 21.06 -16.38 13.68
CA VAL A 3 22.15 -16.81 14.60
C VAL A 3 22.84 -18.07 14.08
N LEU A 4 22.07 -19.06 13.63
CA LEU A 4 22.62 -20.30 13.05
C LEU A 4 23.35 -20.03 11.74
N GLY A 5 22.81 -19.22 10.84
CA GLY A 5 23.45 -18.82 9.59
C GLY A 5 24.76 -18.08 9.83
N GLY A 6 24.77 -17.14 10.77
CA GLY A 6 25.96 -16.41 11.19
C GLY A 6 27.03 -17.34 11.79
N ALA A 7 26.64 -18.30 12.63
CA ALA A 7 27.55 -19.28 13.20
C ALA A 7 28.17 -20.19 12.14
N ILE A 8 27.36 -20.71 11.19
CA ILE A 8 27.86 -21.53 10.06
C ILE A 8 28.86 -20.74 9.21
N LEU A 9 28.53 -19.49 8.87
CA LEU A 9 29.44 -18.64 8.08
C LEU A 9 30.74 -18.35 8.84
N SER A 10 30.66 -18.07 10.13
CA SER A 10 31.86 -17.85 10.98
C SER A 10 32.76 -19.08 11.06
N ILE A 11 32.19 -20.28 11.20
CA ILE A 11 32.91 -21.54 11.21
C ILE A 11 33.58 -21.79 9.83
N ALA A 12 32.83 -21.55 8.74
CA ALA A 12 33.36 -21.72 7.38
C ALA A 12 34.51 -20.75 7.10
N ILE A 13 34.40 -19.49 7.52
CA ILE A 13 35.50 -18.50 7.41
C ILE A 13 36.71 -18.92 8.24
N ALA A 14 36.49 -19.34 9.49
CA ALA A 14 37.58 -19.80 10.36
C ALA A 14 38.32 -21.04 9.78
N ALA A 15 37.59 -21.98 9.16
CA ALA A 15 38.11 -23.16 8.53
C ALA A 15 38.86 -22.86 7.20
N ALA A 16 38.48 -21.77 6.52
CA ALA A 16 39.02 -21.46 5.18
C ALA A 16 40.49 -20.99 5.17
N LYS A 17 41.07 -20.63 6.33
CA LYS A 17 42.47 -20.18 6.49
C LYS A 17 42.86 -19.14 5.40
N THR A 18 43.64 -19.61 4.38
CA THR A 18 44.14 -18.77 3.29
C THR A 18 43.10 -18.45 2.21
N ARG A 19 41.91 -19.07 2.23
CA ARG A 19 40.85 -18.88 1.22
C ARG A 19 39.65 -18.09 1.73
N VAL A 20 39.80 -17.36 2.82
CA VAL A 20 38.72 -16.56 3.46
C VAL A 20 38.00 -15.67 2.45
N HIS A 21 38.75 -14.98 1.57
CA HIS A 21 38.18 -14.10 0.55
C HIS A 21 37.26 -14.84 -0.45
N ARG A 22 37.55 -16.11 -0.77
CA ARG A 22 36.68 -16.92 -1.66
C ARG A 22 35.39 -17.34 -0.95
N VAL A 23 35.49 -17.79 0.31
CA VAL A 23 34.30 -18.17 1.10
C VAL A 23 33.39 -16.97 1.30
N TYR A 24 33.96 -15.82 1.66
CA TYR A 24 33.22 -14.58 1.80
C TYR A 24 32.59 -14.12 0.48
N GLY A 25 33.33 -14.10 -0.61
CA GLY A 25 32.88 -13.72 -1.94
C GLY A 25 31.74 -14.62 -2.46
N LEU A 26 31.84 -15.94 -2.28
CA LEU A 26 30.79 -16.90 -2.64
C LEU A 26 29.54 -16.70 -1.75
N GLY A 27 29.74 -16.44 -0.47
CA GLY A 27 28.64 -16.13 0.44
C GLY A 27 27.86 -14.86 0.02
N MET A 28 28.59 -13.79 -0.32
CA MET A 28 28.00 -12.53 -0.83
C MET A 28 27.27 -12.73 -2.17
N ALA A 29 27.90 -13.46 -3.10
CA ALA A 29 27.29 -13.78 -4.40
C ALA A 29 26.02 -14.63 -4.23
N GLY A 30 26.06 -15.66 -3.37
CA GLY A 30 24.89 -16.48 -3.07
C GLY A 30 23.76 -15.69 -2.42
N SER A 31 24.08 -14.78 -1.50
CA SER A 31 23.09 -13.88 -0.90
C SER A 31 22.45 -12.95 -1.93
N ALA A 32 23.25 -12.35 -2.82
CA ALA A 32 22.75 -11.50 -3.89
C ALA A 32 21.81 -12.27 -4.83
N VAL A 33 22.22 -13.46 -5.29
CA VAL A 33 21.36 -14.34 -6.13
C VAL A 33 20.08 -14.70 -5.39
N GLY A 34 20.17 -15.06 -4.10
CA GLY A 34 19.00 -15.38 -3.28
C GLY A 34 18.03 -14.22 -3.18
N CYS A 35 18.52 -13.01 -2.94
CA CYS A 35 17.68 -11.79 -2.91
C CYS A 35 16.96 -11.56 -4.25
N PHE A 36 17.68 -11.63 -5.38
CA PHE A 36 17.06 -11.43 -6.70
C PHE A 36 16.09 -12.55 -7.09
N ALA A 37 16.36 -13.79 -6.70
CA ALA A 37 15.47 -14.91 -6.99
C ALA A 37 14.20 -14.90 -6.13
N LEU A 38 14.25 -14.35 -4.91
CA LEU A 38 13.12 -14.33 -3.98
C LEU A 38 11.88 -13.67 -4.58
N PHE A 39 12.05 -12.50 -5.21
CA PHE A 39 10.95 -11.69 -5.72
C PHE A 39 10.03 -12.41 -6.73
N PRO A 40 10.53 -12.97 -7.85
CA PRO A 40 9.68 -13.66 -8.80
C PRO A 40 9.09 -14.96 -8.24
N PHE A 41 9.82 -15.67 -7.38
CA PHE A 41 9.32 -16.90 -6.78
C PHE A 41 8.24 -16.64 -5.74
N MET A 42 8.35 -15.56 -4.95
CA MET A 42 7.33 -15.19 -3.96
C MET A 42 5.98 -14.93 -4.61
N ARG A 43 5.96 -14.23 -5.75
CA ARG A 43 4.73 -13.98 -6.50
C ARG A 43 4.14 -15.25 -7.15
N SER A 44 4.99 -16.17 -7.60
CA SER A 44 4.54 -17.35 -8.35
C SER A 44 4.10 -18.52 -7.47
N VAL A 45 4.74 -18.73 -6.33
CA VAL A 45 4.47 -19.90 -5.47
C VAL A 45 3.98 -19.55 -4.07
N GLY A 46 4.11 -18.29 -3.65
CA GLY A 46 3.78 -17.83 -2.30
C GLY A 46 4.93 -18.01 -1.30
N LEU A 47 4.78 -17.42 -0.11
CA LEU A 47 5.80 -17.43 0.92
C LEU A 47 5.96 -18.82 1.56
N GLU A 48 4.86 -19.49 1.85
CA GLU A 48 4.85 -20.75 2.59
C GLU A 48 5.57 -21.88 1.81
N PRO A 49 5.27 -22.13 0.51
CA PRO A 49 6.04 -23.09 -0.29
C PRO A 49 7.49 -22.65 -0.48
N LEU A 50 7.74 -21.35 -0.61
CA LEU A 50 9.08 -20.82 -0.78
C LEU A 50 9.99 -21.12 0.41
N LEU A 51 9.48 -21.00 1.64
CA LEU A 51 10.23 -21.36 2.86
C LEU A 51 10.62 -22.83 2.87
N ALA A 52 9.73 -23.73 2.44
CA ALA A 52 10.04 -25.15 2.32
C ALA A 52 11.08 -25.43 1.23
N ILE A 53 11.00 -24.74 0.07
CA ILE A 53 11.98 -24.84 -1.01
C ILE A 53 13.35 -24.34 -0.54
N LEU A 54 13.42 -23.23 0.16
CA LEU A 54 14.68 -22.72 0.74
C LEU A 54 15.28 -23.70 1.77
N GLY A 55 14.43 -24.35 2.57
CA GLY A 55 14.85 -25.44 3.47
C GLY A 55 15.47 -26.62 2.71
N ALA A 56 14.88 -26.98 1.56
CA ALA A 56 15.43 -28.03 0.69
C ALA A 56 16.79 -27.63 0.11
N PHE A 57 16.97 -26.40 -0.35
CA PHE A 57 18.28 -25.91 -0.83
C PHE A 57 19.34 -25.92 0.27
N ALA A 58 18.99 -25.50 1.50
CA ALA A 58 19.90 -25.56 2.65
C ALA A 58 20.31 -27.00 2.97
N ALA A 59 19.37 -27.95 2.93
CA ALA A 59 19.65 -29.36 3.15
C ALA A 59 20.47 -29.96 2.01
N LEU A 60 20.27 -29.56 0.76
CA LEU A 60 21.08 -29.97 -0.39
C LEU A 60 22.54 -29.48 -0.27
N ALA A 61 22.75 -28.26 0.20
CA ALA A 61 24.10 -27.78 0.53
C ALA A 61 24.76 -28.66 1.60
N GLY A 62 23.99 -29.12 2.60
CA GLY A 62 24.45 -30.12 3.57
C GLY A 62 24.85 -31.45 2.94
N VAL A 63 24.13 -31.93 1.91
CA VAL A 63 24.50 -33.13 1.14
C VAL A 63 25.84 -32.92 0.43
N LEU A 64 26.05 -31.80 -0.22
CA LEU A 64 27.31 -31.50 -0.93
C LEU A 64 28.51 -31.42 0.01
N LEU A 65 28.32 -30.79 1.19
CA LEU A 65 29.38 -30.75 2.22
C LEU A 65 29.69 -32.11 2.82
N ALA A 66 28.67 -32.98 2.94
CA ALA A 66 28.85 -34.34 3.47
C ALA A 66 29.37 -35.34 2.44
N ALA A 67 29.47 -34.96 1.14
CA ALA A 67 29.94 -35.84 0.08
C ALA A 67 31.40 -36.31 0.26
N GLU A 68 32.21 -35.53 0.98
CA GLU A 68 33.61 -35.86 1.32
C GLU A 68 33.71 -36.69 2.62
N ALA A 69 32.60 -36.99 3.28
CA ALA A 69 32.51 -37.71 4.55
C ALA A 69 31.94 -39.13 4.35
N PRO A 70 31.96 -40.02 5.38
CA PRO A 70 31.36 -41.35 5.27
C PRO A 70 29.91 -41.31 4.78
N ALA A 71 29.52 -42.25 3.89
CA ALA A 71 28.22 -42.29 3.21
C ALA A 71 26.98 -42.19 4.14
N ARG A 72 27.11 -42.50 5.43
CA ARG A 72 26.04 -42.34 6.44
C ARG A 72 25.73 -40.89 6.74
N SER A 73 26.66 -39.95 6.59
CA SER A 73 26.47 -38.51 6.87
C SER A 73 25.61 -37.79 5.82
N VAL A 74 25.55 -38.34 4.59
CA VAL A 74 24.74 -37.79 3.48
C VAL A 74 23.25 -38.11 3.61
N ARG A 75 22.88 -39.20 4.27
CA ARG A 75 21.49 -39.69 4.32
C ARG A 75 20.55 -38.72 5.02
N MET A 76 20.98 -38.16 6.14
CA MET A 76 20.13 -37.24 6.92
C MET A 76 19.80 -35.93 6.16
N PRO A 77 20.78 -35.17 5.64
CA PRO A 77 20.45 -33.96 4.86
C PRO A 77 19.69 -34.28 3.57
N ALA A 78 19.92 -35.40 2.91
CA ALA A 78 19.15 -35.84 1.76
C ALA A 78 17.69 -36.12 2.13
N ALA A 79 17.44 -36.80 3.24
CA ALA A 79 16.09 -37.04 3.75
C ALA A 79 15.36 -35.73 4.11
N VAL A 80 16.05 -34.76 4.72
CA VAL A 80 15.50 -33.44 5.03
C VAL A 80 15.16 -32.67 3.75
N ALA A 81 16.03 -32.69 2.74
CA ALA A 81 15.75 -32.03 1.46
C ALA A 81 14.50 -32.61 0.80
N LEU A 82 14.38 -33.94 0.75
CA LEU A 82 13.20 -34.63 0.20
C LEU A 82 11.93 -34.30 1.01
N ALA A 83 12.02 -34.27 2.33
CA ALA A 83 10.89 -33.92 3.20
C ALA A 83 10.43 -32.48 2.95
N CYS A 84 11.35 -31.51 2.85
CA CYS A 84 11.04 -30.13 2.55
C CYS A 84 10.33 -29.99 1.18
N LEU A 85 10.85 -30.67 0.14
CA LEU A 85 10.23 -30.66 -1.19
C LEU A 85 8.83 -31.32 -1.20
N ALA A 86 8.65 -32.40 -0.42
CA ALA A 86 7.36 -33.05 -0.30
C ALA A 86 6.32 -32.20 0.47
N VAL A 87 6.78 -31.40 1.43
CA VAL A 87 5.92 -30.52 2.23
C VAL A 87 5.60 -29.22 1.49
N ALA A 88 6.43 -28.76 0.57
CA ALA A 88 6.24 -27.47 -0.12
C ALA A 88 4.82 -27.28 -0.70
N PRO A 89 4.23 -28.22 -1.47
CA PRO A 89 2.87 -28.05 -1.98
C PRO A 89 1.77 -28.12 -0.92
N LEU A 90 2.09 -28.64 0.27
CA LEU A 90 1.16 -28.75 1.40
C LEU A 90 1.31 -27.60 2.38
N SER A 91 2.39 -26.82 2.28
CA SER A 91 2.73 -25.77 3.25
C SER A 91 1.66 -24.71 3.44
N PRO A 92 0.88 -24.24 2.43
CA PRO A 92 -0.22 -23.31 2.65
C PRO A 92 -1.35 -23.86 3.53
N ARG A 93 -1.49 -25.20 3.60
CA ARG A 93 -2.45 -25.85 4.50
C ARG A 93 -1.89 -26.16 5.88
N LEU A 94 -0.59 -26.42 5.96
CA LEU A 94 0.10 -26.77 7.21
C LEU A 94 0.51 -25.53 8.01
N MET A 95 0.70 -24.42 7.31
CA MET A 95 1.11 -23.13 7.87
C MET A 95 0.21 -22.04 7.27
N PRO A 96 -1.11 -22.08 7.56
CA PRO A 96 -2.00 -21.05 7.03
C PRO A 96 -1.57 -19.68 7.53
N PHE A 97 -1.63 -18.70 6.66
CA PHE A 97 -1.48 -17.32 7.09
C PHE A 97 -2.78 -16.92 7.81
N GLU A 98 -2.69 -16.65 9.08
CA GLU A 98 -3.78 -16.15 9.90
C GLU A 98 -3.45 -14.71 10.29
N PRO A 99 -4.25 -13.72 9.84
CA PRO A 99 -4.12 -12.34 10.27
C PRO A 99 -4.32 -12.21 11.79
N ASP A 100 -3.68 -11.22 12.39
CA ASP A 100 -3.88 -10.91 13.80
C ASP A 100 -5.35 -10.49 14.02
N PRO A 101 -6.05 -10.97 15.06
CA PRO A 101 -7.40 -10.52 15.39
C PRO A 101 -7.52 -9.00 15.61
N ASP A 102 -6.43 -8.35 16.02
CA ASP A 102 -6.36 -6.91 16.25
C ASP A 102 -6.05 -6.11 14.98
N ASP A 103 -5.84 -6.77 13.84
CA ASP A 103 -5.64 -6.08 12.57
C ASP A 103 -6.97 -5.66 11.90
N LEU A 104 -6.90 -5.00 10.76
CA LEU A 104 -8.07 -4.46 10.07
C LEU A 104 -9.10 -5.54 9.71
N LEU A 105 -8.64 -6.70 9.24
CA LEU A 105 -9.54 -7.80 8.87
C LEU A 105 -10.22 -8.38 10.09
N GLY A 106 -9.46 -8.59 11.17
CA GLY A 106 -9.99 -9.06 12.45
C GLY A 106 -11.03 -8.11 13.03
N MET A 107 -10.70 -6.81 13.11
CA MET A 107 -11.63 -5.77 13.57
C MET A 107 -12.90 -5.67 12.70
N ALA A 108 -12.78 -5.78 11.39
CA ALA A 108 -13.93 -5.77 10.48
C ALA A 108 -14.83 -7.00 10.71
N THR A 109 -14.23 -8.17 10.87
CA THR A 109 -14.93 -9.44 11.13
C THR A 109 -15.64 -9.41 12.49
N GLU A 110 -14.97 -8.97 13.54
CA GLU A 110 -15.56 -8.80 14.86
C GLU A 110 -16.71 -7.80 14.85
N THR A 111 -16.53 -6.68 14.16
CA THR A 111 -17.57 -5.66 14.02
C THR A 111 -18.78 -6.23 13.31
N TYR A 112 -18.59 -7.01 12.23
CA TYR A 112 -19.67 -7.69 11.53
C TYR A 112 -20.45 -8.63 12.48
N VAL A 113 -19.75 -9.54 13.17
CA VAL A 113 -20.38 -10.49 14.10
C VAL A 113 -21.15 -9.77 15.21
N ARG A 114 -20.61 -8.68 15.74
CA ARG A 114 -21.25 -7.92 16.82
C ARG A 114 -22.51 -7.15 16.37
N THR A 115 -22.58 -6.76 15.10
CA THR A 115 -23.66 -5.91 14.56
C THR A 115 -24.76 -6.71 13.86
N HIS A 116 -24.58 -8.02 13.65
CA HIS A 116 -25.51 -8.91 12.97
C HIS A 116 -25.86 -10.09 13.87
N ASP A 117 -27.07 -10.08 14.42
CA ASP A 117 -27.56 -11.07 15.40
C ASP A 117 -27.61 -12.51 14.85
N ASP A 118 -27.67 -12.67 13.52
CA ASP A 118 -27.67 -13.96 12.82
C ASP A 118 -26.24 -14.47 12.48
N ALA A 119 -25.22 -13.67 12.70
CA ALA A 119 -23.84 -14.08 12.47
C ALA A 119 -23.36 -15.04 13.57
N SER A 120 -22.75 -16.17 13.17
CA SER A 120 -22.11 -17.07 14.12
C SER A 120 -20.79 -16.51 14.63
N ALA A 121 -20.38 -16.95 15.84
CA ALA A 121 -19.07 -16.58 16.40
C ALA A 121 -17.88 -17.07 15.53
N ASP A 122 -18.11 -18.11 14.71
CA ASP A 122 -17.12 -18.67 13.78
C ASP A 122 -17.25 -18.06 12.37
N PHE A 123 -17.93 -16.92 12.24
CA PHE A 123 -18.06 -16.24 10.95
C PHE A 123 -16.71 -15.88 10.36
N SER A 124 -16.55 -16.14 9.07
CA SER A 124 -15.40 -15.69 8.29
C SER A 124 -15.89 -15.07 6.98
N PRO A 125 -15.41 -13.87 6.60
CA PRO A 125 -15.79 -13.26 5.33
C PRO A 125 -15.32 -14.11 4.16
N GLN A 126 -16.02 -14.00 3.04
CA GLN A 126 -15.64 -14.69 1.82
C GLN A 126 -14.36 -14.08 1.26
N ARG A 127 -13.31 -14.89 1.10
CA ARG A 127 -12.09 -14.50 0.43
C ARG A 127 -12.24 -14.69 -1.08
N ASP A 128 -12.27 -13.57 -1.81
CA ASP A 128 -12.43 -13.54 -3.26
C ASP A 128 -11.10 -13.64 -4.01
N PHE A 129 -10.01 -13.17 -3.38
CA PHE A 129 -8.68 -13.19 -3.95
C PHE A 129 -7.61 -13.31 -2.86
N HIS A 130 -6.48 -13.91 -3.19
CA HIS A 130 -5.25 -13.79 -2.44
C HIS A 130 -4.04 -13.89 -3.38
N GLY A 131 -3.01 -13.11 -3.09
CA GLY A 131 -1.77 -13.12 -3.84
C GLY A 131 -0.60 -12.62 -2.98
N TRP A 132 0.59 -13.12 -3.26
CA TRP A 132 1.81 -12.64 -2.64
C TRP A 132 2.54 -11.64 -3.54
N ASP A 133 2.97 -10.55 -2.96
CA ASP A 133 3.88 -9.57 -3.54
C ASP A 133 5.10 -9.43 -2.62
N PRO A 134 6.27 -9.05 -3.12
CA PRO A 134 7.41 -8.77 -2.24
C PRO A 134 7.16 -7.71 -1.16
N VAL A 135 6.16 -6.84 -1.36
CA VAL A 135 5.77 -5.82 -0.39
C VAL A 135 4.89 -6.41 0.70
N SER A 136 3.89 -7.21 0.33
CA SER A 136 2.92 -7.78 1.28
C SER A 136 2.12 -8.93 0.65
N ARG A 137 1.40 -9.68 1.49
CA ARG A 137 0.30 -10.53 1.03
C ARG A 137 -0.93 -9.67 0.83
N VAL A 138 -1.51 -9.72 -0.37
CA VAL A 138 -2.75 -9.02 -0.71
C VAL A 138 -3.92 -9.98 -0.70
N GLU A 139 -5.00 -9.63 0.00
CA GLU A 139 -6.23 -10.41 0.02
C GLU A 139 -7.43 -9.50 -0.21
N VAL A 140 -8.48 -10.05 -0.84
CA VAL A 140 -9.74 -9.35 -1.07
C VAL A 140 -10.86 -10.15 -0.44
N PHE A 141 -11.69 -9.47 0.35
CA PHE A 141 -12.81 -10.07 1.08
C PHE A 141 -14.13 -9.39 0.76
N SER A 142 -15.18 -10.21 0.68
CA SER A 142 -16.58 -9.79 0.65
C SER A 142 -17.26 -10.11 1.96
N PHE A 143 -18.07 -9.18 2.43
CA PHE A 143 -18.98 -9.35 3.56
C PHE A 143 -20.42 -9.42 3.03
N PRO A 144 -21.28 -10.22 3.63
CA PRO A 144 -22.70 -10.28 3.23
C PRO A 144 -23.49 -9.08 3.76
N GLY A 145 -24.71 -8.90 3.21
CA GLY A 145 -25.66 -7.90 3.66
C GLY A 145 -25.20 -6.46 3.46
N ASP A 146 -25.69 -5.59 4.29
CA ASP A 146 -25.44 -4.15 4.29
C ASP A 146 -24.02 -3.77 4.75
N PHE A 147 -23.34 -4.63 5.50
CA PHE A 147 -21.93 -4.43 5.85
C PHE A 147 -20.99 -4.52 4.62
N GLY A 148 -21.38 -5.32 3.62
CA GLY A 148 -20.69 -5.41 2.33
C GLY A 148 -21.13 -4.36 1.32
N THR A 149 -21.87 -3.32 1.73
CA THR A 149 -22.39 -2.30 0.83
C THR A 149 -22.11 -0.87 1.32
N LEU A 150 -21.94 0.00 0.35
CA LEU A 150 -21.93 1.43 0.55
C LEU A 150 -23.36 1.95 0.28
N ASN A 151 -23.97 2.67 1.21
CA ASN A 151 -25.34 3.22 1.04
C ASN A 151 -26.43 2.17 0.72
N GLU A 152 -26.42 1.02 1.40
CA GLU A 152 -27.43 -0.04 1.30
C GLU A 152 -27.53 -0.76 -0.08
N ALA A 153 -26.85 -0.27 -1.11
CA ALA A 153 -27.00 -0.81 -2.46
C ALA A 153 -25.66 -1.05 -3.20
N THR A 154 -24.65 -0.22 -2.96
CA THR A 154 -23.39 -0.28 -3.72
C THR A 154 -22.44 -1.28 -3.07
N PRO A 155 -22.10 -2.40 -3.71
CA PRO A 155 -21.25 -3.40 -3.10
C PRO A 155 -19.82 -2.87 -2.91
N ILE A 156 -19.20 -3.26 -1.81
CA ILE A 156 -17.80 -3.00 -1.53
C ILE A 156 -17.05 -4.30 -1.24
N LYS A 157 -15.74 -4.28 -1.48
CA LYS A 157 -14.83 -5.35 -1.07
C LYS A 157 -13.70 -4.74 -0.25
N LEU A 158 -13.34 -5.42 0.83
CA LEU A 158 -12.19 -5.05 1.64
C LEU A 158 -10.92 -5.64 1.01
N VAL A 159 -9.93 -4.82 0.75
CA VAL A 159 -8.60 -5.25 0.33
C VAL A 159 -7.66 -5.06 1.51
N THR A 160 -6.93 -6.09 1.89
CA THR A 160 -5.94 -6.02 2.99
C THR A 160 -4.54 -6.33 2.49
N GLN A 161 -3.57 -5.75 3.16
CA GLN A 161 -2.15 -6.06 3.05
C GLN A 161 -1.69 -6.63 4.39
N ASP A 162 -1.28 -7.90 4.40
CA ASP A 162 -0.91 -8.67 5.60
C ASP A 162 -1.97 -8.61 6.72
N GLY A 163 -3.25 -8.42 6.36
CA GLY A 163 -4.36 -8.25 7.27
C GLY A 163 -4.52 -6.83 7.85
N GLY A 164 -3.43 -6.07 7.98
CA GLY A 164 -3.38 -4.83 8.75
C GLY A 164 -3.71 -3.57 7.96
N ALA A 165 -2.98 -3.28 6.88
CA ALA A 165 -3.28 -2.13 6.03
C ALA A 165 -4.43 -2.45 5.08
N GLY A 166 -5.30 -1.48 4.80
CA GLY A 166 -6.44 -1.78 3.95
C GLY A 166 -6.94 -0.62 3.12
N THR A 167 -7.62 -1.02 2.05
CA THR A 167 -8.38 -0.15 1.17
C THR A 167 -9.67 -0.84 0.78
N ILE A 168 -10.53 -0.16 0.05
CA ILE A 168 -11.78 -0.73 -0.46
C ILE A 168 -11.84 -0.63 -1.99
N LEU A 169 -12.42 -1.67 -2.60
CA LEU A 169 -12.93 -1.60 -3.95
C LEU A 169 -14.42 -1.27 -3.87
N ILE A 170 -14.88 -0.33 -4.67
CA ILE A 170 -16.28 0.08 -4.69
C ILE A 170 -16.89 -0.36 -6.02
N GLY A 171 -17.98 -1.10 -5.97
CA GLY A 171 -18.71 -1.59 -7.14
C GLY A 171 -19.51 -0.48 -7.81
N PHE A 172 -18.83 0.40 -8.54
CA PHE A 172 -19.47 1.50 -9.25
C PHE A 172 -20.17 1.08 -10.56
N ALA A 173 -19.96 -0.14 -11.02
CA ALA A 173 -20.65 -0.65 -12.21
C ALA A 173 -22.17 -0.65 -12.01
N GLY A 174 -22.90 0.15 -12.79
CA GLY A 174 -24.33 0.32 -12.64
C GLY A 174 -24.81 1.16 -11.43
N HIS A 175 -23.90 1.78 -10.70
CA HIS A 175 -24.18 2.58 -9.50
C HIS A 175 -23.64 4.03 -9.65
N GLU A 176 -24.04 4.72 -10.72
CA GLU A 176 -23.56 6.07 -11.04
C GLU A 176 -23.89 7.11 -9.94
N ASP A 177 -25.08 7.00 -9.32
CA ASP A 177 -25.49 7.89 -8.22
C ASP A 177 -24.60 7.69 -6.98
N ALA A 178 -24.21 6.46 -6.68
CA ALA A 178 -23.28 6.17 -5.59
C ALA A 178 -21.89 6.72 -5.87
N ARG A 179 -21.44 6.64 -7.13
CA ARG A 179 -20.18 7.24 -7.57
C ARG A 179 -20.19 8.75 -7.35
N ALA A 180 -21.22 9.45 -7.84
CA ALA A 180 -21.37 10.89 -7.64
C ALA A 180 -21.44 11.24 -6.14
N ALA A 181 -22.23 10.50 -5.35
CA ALA A 181 -22.32 10.72 -3.92
C ALA A 181 -21.00 10.54 -3.18
N TRP A 182 -20.22 9.52 -3.52
CA TRP A 182 -18.89 9.31 -2.93
C TRP A 182 -17.94 10.45 -3.27
N THR A 183 -17.82 10.79 -4.54
CA THR A 183 -16.84 11.76 -5.02
C THR A 183 -17.15 13.20 -4.62
N GLU A 184 -18.41 13.53 -4.32
CA GLU A 184 -18.84 14.87 -3.92
C GLU A 184 -19.00 15.06 -2.40
N ARG A 185 -19.21 13.96 -1.66
CA ARG A 185 -19.62 14.04 -0.24
C ARG A 185 -18.61 13.47 0.74
N THR A 186 -17.37 13.30 0.31
CA THR A 186 -16.29 12.80 1.17
C THR A 186 -15.11 13.77 1.18
N VAL A 187 -14.23 13.59 2.18
CA VAL A 187 -12.98 14.37 2.28
C VAL A 187 -12.05 14.18 1.07
N TYR A 188 -12.26 13.15 0.26
CA TYR A 188 -11.52 12.93 -0.99
C TYR A 188 -11.71 14.07 -2.00
N ALA A 189 -12.85 14.77 -1.93
CA ALA A 189 -13.17 15.90 -2.82
C ALA A 189 -12.48 17.22 -2.41
N THR A 190 -11.82 17.30 -1.26
CA THR A 190 -11.29 18.54 -0.69
C THR A 190 -10.41 19.32 -1.66
N GLY A 191 -9.42 18.67 -2.30
CA GLY A 191 -8.54 19.30 -3.28
C GLY A 191 -9.29 19.77 -4.53
N TYR A 192 -10.28 19.02 -4.96
CA TYR A 192 -11.03 19.29 -6.19
C TYR A 192 -12.03 20.45 -6.05
N PHE A 193 -12.57 20.70 -4.87
CA PHE A 193 -13.36 21.91 -4.61
C PHE A 193 -12.49 23.17 -4.68
N LEU A 194 -11.23 23.08 -4.25
CA LEU A 194 -10.28 24.19 -4.32
C LEU A 194 -9.74 24.39 -5.76
N LYS A 195 -9.47 23.32 -6.47
CA LYS A 195 -8.94 23.28 -7.87
C LYS A 195 -9.89 22.49 -8.78
N PRO A 196 -11.00 23.08 -9.24
CA PRO A 196 -11.92 22.40 -10.15
C PRO A 196 -11.29 22.04 -11.48
N LYS A 197 -11.64 20.87 -12.02
CA LYS A 197 -11.19 20.39 -13.34
C LYS A 197 -9.67 20.45 -13.49
N PRO A 198 -8.90 19.81 -12.61
CA PRO A 198 -7.45 19.82 -12.71
C PRO A 198 -7.04 19.11 -14.01
N GLU A 199 -6.11 19.70 -14.77
CA GLU A 199 -5.71 19.14 -16.05
C GLU A 199 -4.89 17.86 -15.87
N ARG A 200 -3.95 17.85 -14.90
CA ARG A 200 -3.06 16.71 -14.63
C ARG A 200 -3.05 16.38 -13.15
N VAL A 201 -3.53 15.20 -12.82
CA VAL A 201 -3.59 14.70 -11.45
C VAL A 201 -2.60 13.54 -11.26
N LEU A 202 -1.83 13.60 -10.19
CA LEU A 202 -1.02 12.48 -9.72
C LEU A 202 -1.67 11.88 -8.48
N VAL A 203 -1.95 10.59 -8.52
CA VAL A 203 -2.42 9.81 -7.37
C VAL A 203 -1.25 8.96 -6.86
N VAL A 204 -0.81 9.19 -5.62
CA VAL A 204 0.26 8.43 -4.97
C VAL A 204 -0.36 7.44 -3.97
N GLY A 205 -0.17 6.14 -4.26
CA GLY A 205 -0.87 5.05 -3.58
C GLY A 205 -2.26 4.85 -4.17
N LEU A 206 -2.33 4.08 -5.29
CA LEU A 206 -3.59 3.81 -5.99
C LEU A 206 -4.60 3.12 -5.08
N GLY A 207 -4.15 2.14 -4.29
CA GLY A 207 -5.02 1.31 -3.48
C GLY A 207 -6.17 0.72 -4.28
N GLY A 208 -7.41 0.89 -3.81
CA GLY A 208 -8.63 0.46 -4.52
C GLY A 208 -9.04 1.37 -5.69
N GLY A 209 -8.28 2.41 -6.03
CA GLY A 209 -8.57 3.29 -7.17
C GLY A 209 -9.56 4.42 -6.89
N VAL A 210 -10.00 4.59 -5.66
CA VAL A 210 -11.02 5.59 -5.28
C VAL A 210 -10.60 7.03 -5.62
N ASP A 211 -9.30 7.35 -5.45
CA ASP A 211 -8.76 8.66 -5.78
C ASP A 211 -8.80 8.95 -7.29
N VAL A 212 -8.55 7.94 -8.12
CA VAL A 212 -8.67 8.05 -9.58
C VAL A 212 -10.12 8.30 -9.98
N VAL A 213 -11.05 7.55 -9.40
CA VAL A 213 -12.50 7.75 -9.62
C VAL A 213 -12.90 9.17 -9.24
N THR A 214 -12.42 9.67 -8.08
CA THR A 214 -12.69 11.02 -7.60
C THR A 214 -12.14 12.07 -8.57
N ALA A 215 -10.90 11.92 -9.02
CA ALA A 215 -10.27 12.84 -9.97
C ALA A 215 -11.08 12.95 -11.28
N LEU A 216 -11.43 11.81 -11.89
CA LEU A 216 -12.22 11.77 -13.12
C LEU A 216 -13.61 12.36 -12.94
N SER A 217 -14.28 12.09 -11.82
CA SER A 217 -15.62 12.65 -11.52
C SER A 217 -15.58 14.16 -11.37
N HIS A 218 -14.45 14.72 -10.94
CA HIS A 218 -14.23 16.18 -10.88
C HIS A 218 -13.65 16.78 -12.17
N GLY A 219 -13.62 15.99 -13.25
CA GLY A 219 -13.23 16.45 -14.58
C GLY A 219 -11.73 16.62 -14.78
N ALA A 220 -10.91 15.79 -14.12
CA ALA A 220 -9.48 15.73 -14.40
C ALA A 220 -9.24 15.39 -15.87
N GLY A 221 -8.32 16.11 -16.53
CA GLY A 221 -7.98 15.87 -17.91
C GLY A 221 -7.16 14.59 -18.10
N HIS A 222 -6.20 14.35 -17.20
CA HIS A 222 -5.39 13.14 -17.15
C HIS A 222 -5.04 12.77 -15.71
N VAL A 223 -5.09 11.47 -15.39
CA VAL A 223 -4.76 10.96 -14.06
C VAL A 223 -3.66 9.92 -14.17
N THR A 224 -2.55 10.15 -13.48
CA THR A 224 -1.49 9.15 -13.30
C THR A 224 -1.62 8.54 -11.90
N GLY A 225 -1.93 7.25 -11.84
CA GLY A 225 -2.01 6.48 -10.58
C GLY A 225 -0.75 5.66 -10.36
N ILE A 226 -0.10 5.87 -9.21
CA ILE A 226 1.12 5.14 -8.84
C ILE A 226 0.79 4.17 -7.72
N GLU A 227 1.30 2.94 -7.84
CA GLU A 227 1.18 1.91 -6.80
C GLU A 227 2.53 1.18 -6.66
N LEU A 228 2.96 1.02 -5.42
CA LEU A 228 4.19 0.29 -5.09
C LEU A 228 3.99 -1.21 -5.15
N ASN A 229 2.81 -1.68 -4.75
CA ASN A 229 2.46 -3.09 -4.72
C ASN A 229 1.80 -3.49 -6.04
N GLN A 230 2.54 -4.24 -6.86
CA GLN A 230 2.04 -4.65 -8.18
C GLN A 230 0.77 -5.51 -8.07
N THR A 231 0.64 -6.34 -7.03
CA THR A 231 -0.56 -7.16 -6.83
C THR A 231 -1.80 -6.30 -6.55
N ILE A 232 -1.67 -5.18 -5.80
CA ILE A 232 -2.78 -4.23 -5.61
C ILE A 232 -3.16 -3.58 -6.94
N LEU A 233 -2.18 -3.18 -7.75
CA LEU A 233 -2.45 -2.62 -9.06
C LEU A 233 -3.22 -3.59 -9.94
N GLU A 234 -2.80 -4.86 -10.01
CA GLU A 234 -3.49 -5.93 -10.76
C GLU A 234 -4.89 -6.23 -10.20
N VAL A 235 -5.04 -6.26 -8.87
CA VAL A 235 -6.33 -6.44 -8.19
C VAL A 235 -7.31 -5.35 -8.60
N ALA A 236 -6.90 -4.09 -8.51
CA ALA A 236 -7.79 -2.96 -8.79
C ALA A 236 -8.12 -2.83 -10.28
N SER A 237 -7.15 -3.05 -11.18
CA SER A 237 -7.33 -2.80 -12.61
C SER A 237 -7.76 -4.02 -13.42
N GLU A 238 -7.27 -5.22 -13.09
CA GLU A 238 -7.50 -6.43 -13.90
C GLU A 238 -8.51 -7.38 -13.25
N HIS A 239 -8.29 -7.77 -11.98
CA HIS A 239 -9.17 -8.75 -11.33
C HIS A 239 -10.55 -8.18 -11.00
N PHE A 240 -10.61 -6.94 -10.55
CA PHE A 240 -11.86 -6.28 -10.14
C PHE A 240 -12.17 -5.01 -10.95
N GLY A 241 -11.52 -4.79 -12.11
CA GLY A 241 -11.77 -3.64 -12.96
C GLY A 241 -13.23 -3.52 -13.35
N SER A 242 -13.85 -4.60 -13.85
CA SER A 242 -15.27 -4.63 -14.22
C SER A 242 -16.21 -4.39 -13.03
N PHE A 243 -15.87 -4.84 -11.82
CA PHE A 243 -16.59 -4.55 -10.59
C PHE A 243 -16.65 -3.05 -10.32
N GLN A 244 -15.59 -2.33 -10.62
CA GLN A 244 -15.49 -0.88 -10.48
C GLN A 244 -16.00 -0.10 -11.71
N GLY A 245 -16.51 -0.78 -12.74
CA GLY A 245 -16.99 -0.16 -13.98
C GLY A 245 -15.87 0.25 -14.93
N ASP A 246 -14.77 -0.47 -14.92
CA ASP A 246 -13.59 -0.32 -15.79
C ASP A 246 -12.98 1.11 -15.80
N VAL A 247 -13.18 1.85 -14.71
CA VAL A 247 -12.75 3.26 -14.61
C VAL A 247 -11.24 3.40 -14.75
N LEU A 248 -10.47 2.45 -14.23
CA LEU A 248 -9.01 2.47 -14.28
C LEU A 248 -8.44 2.17 -15.68
N SER A 249 -9.25 1.63 -16.58
CA SER A 249 -8.86 1.30 -17.97
C SER A 249 -9.20 2.42 -18.97
N ARG A 250 -9.68 3.56 -18.49
CA ARG A 250 -10.01 4.70 -19.35
C ARG A 250 -8.76 5.32 -20.00
N PRO A 251 -8.86 5.88 -21.20
CA PRO A 251 -7.71 6.50 -21.90
C PRO A 251 -7.12 7.71 -21.16
N GLU A 252 -7.89 8.36 -20.28
CA GLU A 252 -7.42 9.45 -19.43
C GLU A 252 -6.59 8.97 -18.22
N VAL A 253 -6.49 7.65 -18.00
CA VAL A 253 -5.79 7.06 -16.84
C VAL A 253 -4.52 6.36 -17.29
N THR A 254 -3.42 6.66 -16.60
CA THR A 254 -2.16 5.92 -16.72
C THR A 254 -1.82 5.32 -15.37
N LEU A 255 -1.69 4.00 -15.30
CA LEU A 255 -1.26 3.29 -14.09
C LEU A 255 0.23 2.95 -14.17
N VAL A 256 0.95 3.21 -13.08
CA VAL A 256 2.40 3.01 -13.01
C VAL A 256 2.77 2.22 -11.75
N HIS A 257 3.42 1.07 -11.95
CA HIS A 257 4.04 0.34 -10.85
C HIS A 257 5.37 1.02 -10.48
N ALA A 258 5.37 1.81 -9.43
CA ALA A 258 6.53 2.56 -8.97
C ALA A 258 6.42 2.98 -7.50
N ASP A 259 7.56 3.26 -6.89
CA ASP A 259 7.64 4.02 -5.63
C ASP A 259 7.30 5.49 -5.89
N GLY A 260 6.37 6.05 -5.09
CA GLY A 260 5.86 7.40 -5.30
C GLY A 260 6.92 8.50 -5.23
N ARG A 261 7.92 8.35 -4.36
CA ARG A 261 9.01 9.34 -4.22
C ARG A 261 9.96 9.27 -5.42
N SER A 262 10.32 8.06 -5.84
CA SER A 262 11.17 7.84 -7.01
C SER A 262 10.53 8.36 -8.29
N TYR A 263 9.21 8.14 -8.44
CA TYR A 263 8.45 8.69 -9.56
C TYR A 263 8.48 10.22 -9.58
N LEU A 264 8.25 10.86 -8.43
CA LEU A 264 8.30 12.33 -8.32
C LEU A 264 9.70 12.90 -8.61
N GLU A 265 10.76 12.22 -8.20
CA GLU A 265 12.14 12.60 -8.57
C GLU A 265 12.34 12.56 -10.09
N HIS A 266 11.84 11.50 -10.73
CA HIS A 266 11.86 11.40 -12.19
C HIS A 266 11.03 12.50 -12.86
N ALA A 267 9.80 12.72 -12.43
CA ALA A 267 8.91 13.76 -12.93
C ALA A 267 9.55 15.16 -12.84
N GLN A 268 10.19 15.48 -11.71
CA GLN A 268 10.91 16.74 -11.56
C GLN A 268 12.11 16.85 -12.52
N SER A 269 12.85 15.77 -12.76
CA SER A 269 13.99 15.76 -13.67
C SER A 269 13.58 15.99 -15.13
N THR A 270 12.39 15.54 -15.51
CA THR A 270 11.79 15.73 -16.84
C THR A 270 11.00 17.02 -16.99
N GLY A 271 10.84 17.78 -15.90
CA GLY A 271 10.05 19.02 -15.90
C GLY A 271 8.54 18.80 -15.81
N GLU A 272 8.11 17.57 -15.55
CA GLU A 272 6.69 17.26 -15.37
C GLU A 272 6.11 17.97 -14.15
N ARG A 273 4.88 18.51 -14.27
CA ARG A 273 4.17 19.21 -13.21
C ARG A 273 2.72 18.76 -13.17
N PHE A 274 2.10 18.91 -11.99
CA PHE A 274 0.75 18.46 -11.72
C PHE A 274 -0.13 19.60 -11.20
N SER A 275 -1.36 19.66 -11.68
CA SER A 275 -2.39 20.57 -11.17
C SER A 275 -2.83 20.17 -9.76
N LEU A 276 -2.84 18.86 -9.48
CA LEU A 276 -3.19 18.29 -8.20
C LEU A 276 -2.40 17.01 -7.95
N ILE A 277 -1.86 16.86 -6.76
CA ILE A 277 -1.30 15.61 -6.25
C ILE A 277 -2.20 15.13 -5.12
N GLN A 278 -2.78 13.93 -5.28
CA GLN A 278 -3.65 13.30 -4.29
C GLN A 278 -2.92 12.14 -3.62
N MET A 279 -3.02 12.06 -2.29
CA MET A 279 -2.46 10.96 -1.50
C MET A 279 -3.40 10.63 -0.32
N SER A 280 -4.04 9.47 -0.36
CA SER A 280 -5.07 9.08 0.61
C SER A 280 -4.62 7.85 1.38
N GLY A 281 -4.03 8.08 2.57
CA GLY A 281 -3.58 6.98 3.43
C GLY A 281 -2.59 6.05 2.75
N ALA A 282 -1.63 6.59 1.99
CA ALA A 282 -0.61 5.80 1.28
C ALA A 282 0.38 5.09 2.23
N ASP A 283 -0.03 4.85 3.47
CA ASP A 283 0.76 4.18 4.51
C ASP A 283 0.50 2.68 4.48
N THR A 284 1.54 1.88 4.58
CA THR A 284 1.43 0.44 4.84
C THR A 284 1.45 0.20 6.35
N TYR A 285 0.29 0.07 6.99
CA TYR A 285 0.17 -0.26 8.41
C TYR A 285 0.67 -1.68 8.75
N SER A 286 0.94 -2.52 7.76
CA SER A 286 1.49 -3.87 7.92
C SER A 286 2.82 -3.92 8.68
N ALA A 287 3.61 -2.85 8.64
CA ALA A 287 4.84 -2.75 9.42
C ALA A 287 4.61 -2.65 10.93
N GLY A 288 3.44 -2.22 11.38
CA GLY A 288 3.09 -2.07 12.80
C GLY A 288 2.95 -3.40 13.52
N SER A 289 2.31 -4.38 12.92
CA SER A 289 2.07 -5.70 13.50
C SER A 289 3.35 -6.55 13.64
N ALA A 290 4.34 -6.34 12.79
CA ALA A 290 5.61 -7.05 12.81
C ALA A 290 6.66 -6.47 13.77
N GLY A 291 6.33 -5.45 14.57
CA GLY A 291 7.31 -4.74 15.42
C GLY A 291 8.36 -3.97 14.62
N ALA A 292 8.21 -3.94 13.31
CA ALA A 292 9.10 -3.25 12.40
C ALA A 292 8.59 -1.82 12.12
N PHE A 293 8.28 -1.05 13.16
CA PHE A 293 7.91 0.38 13.05
C PHE A 293 8.84 1.20 12.15
N MET A 294 9.48 0.54 11.23
CA MET A 294 10.80 1.02 11.13
C MET A 294 11.09 1.79 9.89
N PHE A 295 10.68 1.67 8.73
CA PHE A 295 11.39 2.46 7.73
C PHE A 295 10.72 2.67 6.38
N SER A 296 9.70 1.91 5.98
CA SER A 296 9.14 2.08 4.64
C SER A 296 8.18 3.27 4.53
N GLU A 297 7.58 3.71 5.63
CA GLU A 297 6.44 4.63 5.59
C GLU A 297 6.77 6.07 5.96
N SER A 298 7.79 6.28 6.79
CA SER A 298 8.07 7.64 7.29
C SER A 298 8.60 8.59 6.21
N TYR A 299 9.18 8.10 5.12
CA TYR A 299 9.81 8.97 4.13
C TYR A 299 8.83 9.63 3.14
N LEU A 300 7.58 9.16 3.04
CA LEU A 300 6.52 9.84 2.27
C LEU A 300 6.03 11.12 2.97
N TYR A 301 6.18 11.21 4.30
CA TYR A 301 5.68 12.32 5.10
C TYR A 301 6.78 13.10 5.80
N THR A 302 7.99 13.10 5.24
CA THR A 302 9.11 13.93 5.70
C THR A 302 9.02 15.34 5.14
N VAL A 303 9.73 16.28 5.75
CA VAL A 303 9.84 17.66 5.25
C VAL A 303 10.35 17.67 3.80
N GLU A 304 11.36 16.84 3.52
CA GLU A 304 11.96 16.71 2.19
C GLU A 304 10.97 16.14 1.15
N ALA A 305 10.09 15.23 1.57
CA ALA A 305 9.04 14.71 0.70
C ALA A 305 8.02 15.81 0.38
N PHE A 306 7.57 16.57 1.37
CA PHE A 306 6.66 17.70 1.15
C PHE A 306 7.27 18.77 0.24
N GLU A 307 8.56 19.10 0.40
CA GLU A 307 9.24 20.01 -0.52
C GLU A 307 9.18 19.49 -1.97
N ARG A 308 9.37 18.19 -2.18
CA ARG A 308 9.29 17.58 -3.52
C ARG A 308 7.88 17.60 -4.09
N TYR A 309 6.86 17.25 -3.31
CA TYR A 309 5.47 17.34 -3.74
C TYR A 309 5.12 18.76 -4.18
N LEU A 310 5.43 19.75 -3.34
CA LEU A 310 5.13 21.15 -3.62
C LEU A 310 5.89 21.68 -4.84
N ARG A 311 7.15 21.26 -5.05
CA ARG A 311 7.93 21.62 -6.24
C ARG A 311 7.43 20.93 -7.51
N ALA A 312 6.75 19.79 -7.43
CA ALA A 312 6.15 19.07 -8.55
C ALA A 312 4.79 19.66 -8.97
N LEU A 313 4.23 20.58 -8.18
CA LEU A 313 3.01 21.28 -8.55
C LEU A 313 3.29 22.36 -9.62
N GLU A 314 2.34 22.57 -10.49
CA GLU A 314 2.26 23.77 -11.34
C GLU A 314 1.86 25.00 -10.51
N PRO A 315 2.00 26.24 -11.03
CA PRO A 315 1.49 27.43 -10.34
C PRO A 315 -0.01 27.28 -9.99
N GLY A 316 -0.36 27.57 -8.73
CA GLY A 316 -1.70 27.36 -8.20
C GLY A 316 -2.14 25.89 -8.10
N GLY A 317 -1.19 24.95 -8.17
CA GLY A 317 -1.43 23.52 -7.94
C GLY A 317 -1.61 23.18 -6.46
N ILE A 318 -2.23 22.05 -6.17
CA ILE A 318 -2.61 21.64 -4.81
C ILE A 318 -2.10 20.24 -4.50
N LEU A 319 -1.48 20.08 -3.32
CA LEU A 319 -1.25 18.80 -2.68
C LEU A 319 -2.45 18.49 -1.77
N SER A 320 -3.18 17.43 -2.06
CA SER A 320 -4.36 16.98 -1.31
C SER A 320 -4.07 15.66 -0.62
N LEU A 321 -4.26 15.62 0.68
CA LEU A 321 -3.95 14.47 1.52
C LEU A 321 -5.18 14.05 2.31
N ILE A 322 -5.37 12.74 2.47
CA ILE A 322 -6.31 12.21 3.45
C ILE A 322 -5.51 11.58 4.59
N ARG A 323 -5.77 12.07 5.81
CA ARG A 323 -5.09 11.58 7.03
C ARG A 323 -6.09 11.23 8.11
N PHE A 324 -5.69 10.31 8.99
CA PHE A 324 -6.54 9.77 10.04
C PHE A 324 -6.00 10.14 11.43
N GLY A 325 -6.89 10.35 12.39
CA GLY A 325 -6.54 10.53 13.80
C GLY A 325 -5.46 11.59 14.07
N PRO A 326 -4.48 11.31 14.95
CA PRO A 326 -3.47 12.29 15.39
C PRO A 326 -2.45 12.65 14.30
N GLU A 327 -2.36 11.88 13.23
CA GLU A 327 -1.41 12.12 12.13
C GLU A 327 -1.72 13.38 11.33
N GLN A 328 -2.96 13.87 11.41
CA GLN A 328 -3.39 15.12 10.79
C GLN A 328 -2.53 16.30 11.24
N LEU A 329 -2.36 16.46 12.55
CA LEU A 329 -1.55 17.55 13.12
C LEU A 329 -0.07 17.42 12.73
N ARG A 330 0.46 16.22 12.78
CA ARG A 330 1.84 15.95 12.35
C ARG A 330 2.07 16.33 10.89
N THR A 331 1.11 16.00 10.02
CA THR A 331 1.15 16.36 8.60
C THR A 331 1.21 17.88 8.41
N VAL A 332 0.34 18.62 9.09
CA VAL A 332 0.32 20.11 9.01
C VAL A 332 1.63 20.71 9.50
N VAL A 333 2.15 20.24 10.63
CA VAL A 333 3.43 20.74 11.17
C VAL A 333 4.58 20.47 10.21
N THR A 334 4.69 19.22 9.69
CA THR A 334 5.75 18.84 8.75
C THR A 334 5.69 19.66 7.46
N ALA A 335 4.50 19.81 6.89
CA ALA A 335 4.29 20.59 5.67
C ALA A 335 4.53 22.10 5.90
N SER A 336 4.22 22.64 7.09
CA SER A 336 4.54 24.03 7.45
C SER A 336 6.06 24.29 7.44
N VAL A 337 6.85 23.31 7.91
CA VAL A 337 8.32 23.41 7.84
C VAL A 337 8.79 23.39 6.39
N ALA A 338 8.23 22.51 5.55
CA ALA A 338 8.57 22.44 4.13
C ALA A 338 8.24 23.77 3.40
N LEU A 339 7.05 24.34 3.63
CA LEU A 339 6.66 25.63 3.07
C LEU A 339 7.63 26.75 3.45
N ARG A 340 8.06 26.81 4.73
CA ARG A 340 9.04 27.79 5.19
C ARG A 340 10.40 27.61 4.50
N ARG A 341 10.85 26.37 4.31
CA ARG A 341 12.08 26.10 3.54
C ARG A 341 11.97 26.50 2.07
N LEU A 342 10.74 26.50 1.53
CA LEU A 342 10.44 26.99 0.18
C LEU A 342 10.23 28.50 0.08
N GLY A 343 10.43 29.25 1.20
CA GLY A 343 10.38 30.69 1.25
C GLY A 343 9.05 31.28 1.68
N VAL A 344 8.08 30.47 2.09
CA VAL A 344 6.79 30.95 2.63
C VAL A 344 7.01 31.43 4.07
N THR A 345 6.81 32.71 4.31
CA THR A 345 6.99 33.33 5.64
C THR A 345 5.87 33.01 6.61
N ASP A 346 4.62 33.03 6.12
CA ASP A 346 3.42 32.68 6.88
C ASP A 346 2.61 31.58 6.19
N PRO A 347 2.73 30.32 6.63
CA PRO A 347 1.99 29.21 6.05
C PRO A 347 0.48 29.19 6.35
N SER A 348 -0.05 30.07 7.22
CA SER A 348 -1.44 29.96 7.73
C SER A 348 -2.52 29.96 6.64
N ARG A 349 -2.30 30.67 5.54
CA ARG A 349 -3.22 30.71 4.38
C ARG A 349 -2.94 29.66 3.32
N HIS A 350 -1.97 28.78 3.55
CA HIS A 350 -1.54 27.73 2.61
C HIS A 350 -2.14 26.35 2.93
N PHE A 351 -3.00 26.28 3.95
CA PHE A 351 -3.66 25.08 4.40
C PHE A 351 -5.18 25.23 4.41
N VAL A 352 -5.86 24.15 4.06
CA VAL A 352 -7.27 23.96 4.35
C VAL A 352 -7.47 22.55 4.90
N LEU A 353 -8.24 22.43 5.98
CA LEU A 353 -8.59 21.15 6.59
C LEU A 353 -10.11 20.99 6.56
N VAL A 354 -10.54 19.80 6.14
CA VAL A 354 -11.94 19.40 6.14
C VAL A 354 -12.05 18.08 6.89
N HIS A 355 -12.87 18.04 7.95
CA HIS A 355 -13.03 16.83 8.76
C HIS A 355 -14.26 16.02 8.38
N GLN A 356 -14.13 14.68 8.43
CA GLN A 356 -15.22 13.73 8.30
C GLN A 356 -14.97 12.56 9.26
N GLY A 357 -15.59 12.59 10.41
CA GLY A 357 -15.33 11.61 11.47
C GLY A 357 -13.87 11.64 11.92
N LEU A 358 -13.20 10.50 11.84
CA LEU A 358 -11.76 10.37 12.18
C LEU A 358 -10.82 10.79 11.05
N SER A 359 -11.34 11.05 9.86
CA SER A 359 -10.57 11.41 8.67
C SER A 359 -10.53 12.93 8.47
N ALA A 360 -9.44 13.43 7.90
CA ALA A 360 -9.37 14.79 7.40
C ALA A 360 -8.79 14.83 5.99
N GLY A 361 -9.43 15.61 5.13
CA GLY A 361 -8.87 16.10 3.89
C GLY A 361 -8.00 17.33 4.18
N ILE A 362 -6.74 17.30 3.82
CA ILE A 362 -5.77 18.37 4.03
C ILE A 362 -5.29 18.84 2.67
N ALA A 363 -5.65 20.05 2.29
CA ALA A 363 -5.15 20.68 1.07
C ALA A 363 -4.02 21.66 1.41
N ILE A 364 -2.94 21.61 0.64
CA ILE A 364 -1.73 22.40 0.82
C ILE A 364 -1.37 23.04 -0.52
N GLY A 365 -1.21 24.36 -0.56
CA GLY A 365 -0.76 25.10 -1.74
C GLY A 365 0.60 25.76 -1.51
N LEU A 366 1.42 25.85 -2.56
CA LEU A 366 2.62 26.69 -2.52
C LEU A 366 2.25 28.18 -2.56
N GLU A 367 1.09 28.50 -3.13
CA GLU A 367 0.47 29.81 -3.06
C GLU A 367 -0.65 29.83 -2.01
N PRO A 368 -0.94 30.98 -1.38
CA PRO A 368 -2.05 31.08 -0.43
C PRO A 368 -3.39 30.87 -1.15
N PHE A 369 -4.31 30.17 -0.49
CA PHE A 369 -5.67 29.98 -1.02
C PHE A 369 -6.43 31.31 -1.09
N SER A 370 -7.04 31.58 -2.23
CA SER A 370 -7.89 32.76 -2.41
C SER A 370 -9.21 32.61 -1.69
N ASP A 371 -9.84 33.73 -1.33
CA ASP A 371 -11.15 33.73 -0.67
C ASP A 371 -12.24 33.06 -1.55
N GLU A 372 -12.14 33.19 -2.88
CA GLU A 372 -13.04 32.51 -3.83
C GLU A 372 -12.85 30.98 -3.83
N ALA A 373 -11.62 30.51 -3.73
CA ALA A 373 -11.34 29.07 -3.62
C ALA A 373 -11.91 28.49 -2.32
N VAL A 374 -11.71 29.21 -1.21
CA VAL A 374 -12.28 28.83 0.09
C VAL A 374 -13.81 28.88 0.04
N ALA A 375 -14.41 29.87 -0.58
CA ALA A 375 -15.87 29.96 -0.73
C ALA A 375 -16.45 28.80 -1.55
N ARG A 376 -15.75 28.36 -2.63
CA ARG A 376 -16.17 27.17 -3.38
C ARG A 376 -16.13 25.92 -2.52
N LEU A 377 -15.04 25.72 -1.75
CA LEU A 377 -14.93 24.60 -0.82
C LEU A 377 -16.06 24.61 0.21
N LEU A 378 -16.31 25.76 0.85
CA LEU A 378 -17.39 25.92 1.83
C LEU A 378 -18.74 25.52 1.26
N LYS A 379 -19.02 25.94 0.02
CA LYS A 379 -20.25 25.55 -0.71
C LYS A 379 -20.31 24.05 -0.95
N GLY A 380 -19.22 23.42 -1.39
CA GLY A 380 -19.14 21.97 -1.63
C GLY A 380 -19.34 21.18 -0.34
N VAL A 381 -18.66 21.58 0.74
CA VAL A 381 -18.77 20.93 2.07
C VAL A 381 -20.18 21.11 2.67
N SER A 382 -20.77 22.29 2.55
CA SER A 382 -22.13 22.57 3.08
C SER A 382 -23.21 21.76 2.36
N ALA A 383 -23.00 21.37 1.12
CA ALA A 383 -23.88 20.48 0.38
C ALA A 383 -23.76 19.01 0.87
N SER A 384 -22.73 18.69 1.67
CA SER A 384 -22.48 17.36 2.21
C SER A 384 -22.84 17.29 3.69
N SER A 385 -23.88 16.55 4.04
CA SER A 385 -24.31 16.36 5.44
C SER A 385 -23.32 15.58 6.32
N ARG A 386 -22.25 15.03 5.75
CA ARG A 386 -21.27 14.16 6.43
C ARG A 386 -19.91 14.81 6.65
N VAL A 387 -19.70 16.01 6.15
CA VAL A 387 -18.41 16.72 6.23
C VAL A 387 -18.53 17.96 7.09
N SER A 388 -17.61 18.19 7.99
CA SER A 388 -17.58 19.37 8.85
C SER A 388 -16.23 20.11 8.75
N LEU A 389 -16.26 21.40 9.02
CA LEU A 389 -15.05 22.22 9.15
C LEU A 389 -14.70 22.33 10.64
N PRO A 390 -13.42 22.25 11.03
CA PRO A 390 -13.03 22.66 12.37
C PRO A 390 -13.22 24.18 12.51
N MET A 391 -13.91 24.59 13.57
CA MET A 391 -14.00 26.01 13.95
C MET A 391 -12.75 26.46 14.68
#